data_7c76dcdb799d3e0f0c52b9e9c05c8e0f
#
_entry.id   7c76dcdb799d3e0f0c52b9e9c05c8e0f
#
_cell.length_a   1.000
_cell.length_b   1.000
_cell.length_c   1.000
_cell.angle_alpha   90.00
_cell.angle_beta   90.00
_cell.angle_gamma   90.00
#
_symmetry.space_group_name_H-M   'P 1'
#
loop_
_entity.id
_entity.type
_entity.pdbx_description
1 polymer ?
#
loop_
_entity_poly.entity_id
_entity_poly.type
_entity_poly.pdbx_seq_one_letter_code
_entity_poly.pdbx_strand_id
1 'polypeptide(L)'
;MVPLATNQACCNLIVDENIADAEFVFYNLLGSYDELVARKTGSGQQNLNAQLIKAFNFSLPALPEQKAIAAVLSSLDDKIDLLHRQNQTLEAMAETLFRQWFVEETQKDWEERPLSKIAVFLNGLACQKYPPGDDLNKLPVLKIKELSSGISDASDWATSEVDPKYIVDAGDVIFAWSASLMVKVWDGEKCVLNQHLFKVTSAEFPKWFYLMWCKRHLAEFISISASHATTMGHIKRGDLDDALVLIPSEGEMQAMSEIMEPLLDKQIAIAKQIRTLEKIRDDLLPKLMSGEVRVDY
;
A
#
# COMPACT_ATOMS: atom_id res chain seq x y z
N MET A 1 -13.78 25.54 3.25
CA MET A 1 -14.63 24.32 3.26
C MET A 1 -15.32 24.24 1.92
N VAL A 2 -15.14 23.14 1.17
CA VAL A 2 -15.84 22.95 -0.12
C VAL A 2 -17.22 22.37 0.19
N PRO A 3 -18.32 22.92 -0.35
CA PRO A 3 -19.65 22.36 -0.18
C PRO A 3 -19.70 20.95 -0.80
N LEU A 4 -20.11 19.96 -0.02
CA LEU A 4 -20.29 18.58 -0.46
C LEU A 4 -21.77 18.24 -0.46
N ALA A 5 -22.21 17.49 -1.48
CA ALA A 5 -23.55 16.90 -1.54
C ALA A 5 -23.44 15.38 -1.47
N THR A 6 -24.33 14.73 -0.73
CA THR A 6 -24.42 13.27 -0.62
C THR A 6 -25.66 12.77 -1.37
N ASN A 7 -25.59 11.54 -1.89
CA ASN A 7 -26.72 10.88 -2.51
C ASN A 7 -27.52 10.05 -1.47
N GLN A 8 -28.61 9.43 -1.93
CA GLN A 8 -29.51 8.65 -1.04
C GLN A 8 -28.87 7.41 -0.39
N ALA A 9 -27.68 6.98 -0.85
CA ALA A 9 -26.96 5.87 -0.24
C ALA A 9 -26.09 6.28 0.94
N CYS A 10 -25.98 7.59 1.21
CA CYS A 10 -25.20 8.15 2.31
C CYS A 10 -26.13 8.65 3.42
N CYS A 11 -25.79 8.35 4.65
CA CYS A 11 -26.45 8.89 5.83
C CYS A 11 -25.55 9.92 6.51
N ASN A 12 -25.96 11.19 6.51
CA ASN A 12 -25.24 12.23 7.22
C ASN A 12 -25.64 12.24 8.69
N LEU A 13 -24.67 12.19 9.58
CA LEU A 13 -24.87 12.34 11.01
C LEU A 13 -24.56 13.77 11.42
N ILE A 14 -25.55 14.45 11.95
CA ILE A 14 -25.41 15.81 12.50
C ILE A 14 -25.35 15.66 14.01
N VAL A 15 -24.20 15.97 14.59
CA VAL A 15 -23.93 15.83 16.02
C VAL A 15 -24.41 17.08 16.76
N ASP A 16 -25.08 16.90 17.89
CA ASP A 16 -25.35 18.00 18.83
C ASP A 16 -24.07 18.28 19.64
N GLU A 17 -23.37 19.35 19.31
CA GLU A 17 -22.08 19.73 19.91
C GLU A 17 -22.16 20.05 21.41
N ASN A 18 -23.37 20.24 21.98
CA ASN A 18 -23.54 20.38 23.41
C ASN A 18 -23.46 19.05 24.18
N ILE A 19 -23.64 17.93 23.47
CA ILE A 19 -23.71 16.57 24.04
C ILE A 19 -22.51 15.75 23.64
N ALA A 20 -22.08 15.85 22.35
CA ALA A 20 -21.06 15.02 21.83
C ALA A 20 -20.07 15.76 20.88
N ASP A 21 -18.83 15.32 20.86
CA ASP A 21 -17.83 15.78 19.93
C ASP A 21 -17.93 14.97 18.61
N ALA A 22 -17.91 15.64 17.46
CA ALA A 22 -18.14 15.03 16.17
C ALA A 22 -17.03 14.03 15.79
N GLU A 23 -15.79 14.34 16.13
CA GLU A 23 -14.64 13.44 15.87
C GLU A 23 -14.70 12.22 16.79
N PHE A 24 -15.08 12.41 18.07
CA PHE A 24 -15.30 11.27 18.98
C PHE A 24 -16.38 10.33 18.44
N VAL A 25 -17.50 10.87 17.95
CA VAL A 25 -18.58 10.07 17.35
C VAL A 25 -18.07 9.33 16.11
N PHE A 26 -17.26 9.97 15.27
CA PHE A 26 -16.64 9.34 14.12
C PHE A 26 -15.77 8.13 14.53
N TYR A 27 -14.86 8.30 15.50
CA TYR A 27 -13.98 7.22 15.96
C TYR A 27 -14.76 6.11 16.68
N ASN A 28 -15.81 6.43 17.39
CA ASN A 28 -16.68 5.42 18.01
C ASN A 28 -17.35 4.55 16.95
N LEU A 29 -17.90 5.16 15.90
CA LEU A 29 -18.52 4.43 14.79
C LEU A 29 -17.48 3.62 13.99
N LEU A 30 -16.27 4.13 13.82
CA LEU A 30 -15.16 3.43 13.18
C LEU A 30 -14.77 2.18 13.99
N GLY A 31 -14.60 2.31 15.30
CA GLY A 31 -14.30 1.19 16.21
C GLY A 31 -15.43 0.17 16.32
N SER A 32 -16.67 0.58 16.01
CA SER A 32 -17.86 -0.29 16.02
C SER A 32 -18.26 -0.78 14.64
N TYR A 33 -17.38 -0.66 13.64
CA TYR A 33 -17.71 -0.95 12.24
C TYR A 33 -18.23 -2.37 12.02
N ASP A 34 -17.59 -3.37 12.61
CA ASP A 34 -17.98 -4.77 12.46
C ASP A 34 -19.35 -5.05 13.10
N GLU A 35 -19.64 -4.43 14.25
CA GLU A 35 -20.95 -4.52 14.90
C GLU A 35 -22.04 -3.88 14.03
N LEU A 36 -21.77 -2.73 13.45
CA LEU A 36 -22.68 -2.04 12.51
C LEU A 36 -22.91 -2.90 11.25
N VAL A 37 -21.85 -3.49 10.70
CA VAL A 37 -21.94 -4.39 9.54
C VAL A 37 -22.76 -5.63 9.86
N ALA A 38 -22.63 -6.19 11.06
CA ALA A 38 -23.41 -7.36 11.49
C ALA A 38 -24.93 -7.07 11.60
N ARG A 39 -25.32 -5.79 11.75
CA ARG A 39 -26.74 -5.36 11.82
C ARG A 39 -27.39 -5.15 10.45
N LYS A 40 -26.68 -5.37 9.35
CA LYS A 40 -27.22 -5.24 7.97
C LYS A 40 -28.42 -6.15 7.77
N THR A 41 -29.45 -5.63 7.09
CA THR A 41 -30.67 -6.36 6.74
C THR A 41 -30.88 -6.36 5.23
N GLY A 42 -31.53 -7.41 4.71
CA GLY A 42 -31.87 -7.59 3.29
C GLY A 42 -31.37 -8.91 2.73
N SER A 43 -32.18 -9.54 1.87
CA SER A 43 -31.88 -10.85 1.25
C SER A 43 -31.06 -10.75 -0.05
N GLY A 44 -30.97 -9.56 -0.64
CA GLY A 44 -30.21 -9.30 -1.87
C GLY A 44 -29.06 -8.34 -1.61
N GLN A 45 -29.32 -7.04 -1.64
CA GLN A 45 -28.37 -6.02 -1.26
C GLN A 45 -28.53 -5.67 0.22
N GLN A 46 -27.55 -6.03 1.05
CA GLN A 46 -27.57 -5.73 2.48
C GLN A 46 -27.24 -4.26 2.71
N ASN A 47 -28.12 -3.53 3.41
CA ASN A 47 -27.94 -2.11 3.70
C ASN A 47 -28.13 -1.81 5.19
N LEU A 48 -27.40 -0.81 5.68
CA LEU A 48 -27.68 -0.12 6.93
C LEU A 48 -28.66 1.01 6.64
N ASN A 49 -29.89 0.89 7.17
CA ASN A 49 -30.87 1.98 7.05
C ASN A 49 -30.73 2.99 8.21
N ALA A 50 -31.34 4.16 8.04
CA ALA A 50 -31.27 5.23 9.05
C ALA A 50 -31.87 4.82 10.40
N GLN A 51 -32.82 3.88 10.44
CA GLN A 51 -33.41 3.42 11.73
C GLN A 51 -32.42 2.56 12.52
N LEU A 52 -31.66 1.68 11.83
CA LEU A 52 -30.61 0.87 12.44
C LEU A 52 -29.48 1.74 13.00
N ILE A 53 -29.10 2.78 12.25
CA ILE A 53 -28.08 3.74 12.70
C ILE A 53 -28.57 4.52 13.93
N LYS A 54 -29.81 5.01 13.92
CA LYS A 54 -30.41 5.71 15.06
C LYS A 54 -30.58 4.84 16.31
N ALA A 55 -30.74 3.52 16.12
CA ALA A 55 -30.87 2.56 17.22
C ALA A 55 -29.52 2.06 17.74
N PHE A 56 -28.41 2.50 17.13
CA PHE A 56 -27.08 2.16 17.59
C PHE A 56 -26.71 2.99 18.82
N ASN A 57 -26.47 2.30 19.94
CA ASN A 57 -26.16 2.93 21.22
C ASN A 57 -24.66 2.68 21.53
N PHE A 58 -23.99 3.71 21.98
CA PHE A 58 -22.65 3.65 22.51
C PHE A 58 -22.50 4.55 23.75
N SER A 59 -21.45 4.31 24.52
CA SER A 59 -21.17 5.09 25.72
C SER A 59 -20.61 6.46 25.36
N LEU A 60 -21.13 7.51 26.02
CA LEU A 60 -20.62 8.87 25.92
C LEU A 60 -19.99 9.27 27.25
N PRO A 61 -18.64 9.37 27.33
CA PRO A 61 -17.99 10.00 28.49
C PRO A 61 -18.30 11.51 28.54
N ALA A 62 -17.82 12.20 29.56
CA ALA A 62 -17.99 13.67 29.64
C ALA A 62 -17.35 14.36 28.41
N LEU A 63 -17.95 15.45 27.95
CA LEU A 63 -17.51 16.15 26.72
C LEU A 63 -16.02 16.52 26.70
N PRO A 64 -15.35 16.93 27.78
CA PRO A 64 -13.92 17.15 27.82
C PRO A 64 -13.11 15.87 27.52
N GLU A 65 -13.54 14.72 28.06
CA GLU A 65 -12.91 13.42 27.80
C GLU A 65 -13.10 12.99 26.34
N GLN A 66 -14.30 13.19 25.76
CA GLN A 66 -14.54 12.93 24.33
C GLN A 66 -13.58 13.73 23.46
N LYS A 67 -13.40 15.02 23.71
CA LYS A 67 -12.49 15.89 22.98
C LYS A 67 -11.02 15.46 23.13
N ALA A 68 -10.62 15.04 24.33
CA ALA A 68 -9.26 14.57 24.56
C ALA A 68 -8.99 13.26 23.81
N ILE A 69 -9.91 12.29 23.81
CA ILE A 69 -9.81 11.05 23.04
C ILE A 69 -9.75 11.36 21.54
N ALA A 70 -10.66 12.19 21.05
CA ALA A 70 -10.70 12.61 19.64
C ALA A 70 -9.38 13.27 19.22
N ALA A 71 -8.84 14.19 20.04
CA ALA A 71 -7.57 14.86 19.76
C ALA A 71 -6.38 13.91 19.66
N VAL A 72 -6.32 12.84 20.46
CA VAL A 72 -5.27 11.82 20.35
C VAL A 72 -5.37 11.08 19.01
N LEU A 73 -6.55 10.59 18.67
CA LEU A 73 -6.77 9.79 17.46
C LEU A 73 -6.62 10.64 16.19
N SER A 74 -7.19 11.84 16.16
CA SER A 74 -7.07 12.75 15.02
C SER A 74 -5.63 13.20 14.79
N SER A 75 -4.84 13.39 15.86
CA SER A 75 -3.41 13.70 15.70
C SER A 75 -2.61 12.60 14.98
N LEU A 76 -2.99 11.33 15.19
CA LEU A 76 -2.40 10.19 14.47
C LEU A 76 -2.84 10.20 13.01
N ASP A 77 -4.13 10.37 12.73
CA ASP A 77 -4.66 10.42 11.36
C ASP A 77 -4.13 11.62 10.57
N ASP A 78 -4.04 12.80 11.17
CA ASP A 78 -3.44 13.98 10.56
C ASP A 78 -1.98 13.74 10.19
N LYS A 79 -1.23 13.05 11.07
CA LYS A 79 0.17 12.71 10.80
C LYS A 79 0.28 11.68 9.69
N ILE A 80 -0.58 10.66 9.66
CA ILE A 80 -0.65 9.66 8.59
C ILE A 80 -0.95 10.35 7.25
N ASP A 81 -1.96 11.22 7.20
CA ASP A 81 -2.32 11.96 5.99
C ASP A 81 -1.18 12.88 5.50
N LEU A 82 -0.52 13.59 6.41
CA LEU A 82 0.66 14.39 6.08
C LEU A 82 1.77 13.53 5.45
N LEU A 83 2.03 12.35 6.02
CA LEU A 83 3.05 11.42 5.51
C LEU A 83 2.69 10.85 4.14
N HIS A 84 1.42 10.53 3.89
CA HIS A 84 0.94 10.14 2.56
C HIS A 84 1.18 11.23 1.51
N ARG A 85 0.84 12.48 1.82
CA ARG A 85 1.09 13.61 0.92
C ARG A 85 2.58 13.85 0.68
N GLN A 86 3.42 13.69 1.70
CA GLN A 86 4.87 13.75 1.52
C GLN A 86 5.38 12.65 0.58
N ASN A 87 4.89 11.42 0.74
CA ASN A 87 5.28 10.30 -0.13
C ASN A 87 4.87 10.53 -1.58
N GLN A 88 3.66 11.00 -1.82
CA GLN A 88 3.19 11.38 -3.18
C GLN A 88 4.08 12.47 -3.80
N THR A 89 4.49 13.46 -3.01
CA THR A 89 5.38 14.52 -3.48
C THR A 89 6.76 13.96 -3.87
N LEU A 90 7.35 13.11 -3.03
CA LEU A 90 8.64 12.48 -3.31
C LEU A 90 8.58 11.59 -4.56
N GLU A 91 7.49 10.86 -4.75
CA GLU A 91 7.25 10.04 -5.93
C GLU A 91 7.17 10.91 -7.19
N ALA A 92 6.37 11.97 -7.16
CA ALA A 92 6.25 12.91 -8.28
C ALA A 92 7.58 13.61 -8.62
N MET A 93 8.40 13.93 -7.60
CA MET A 93 9.75 14.47 -7.81
C MET A 93 10.64 13.45 -8.53
N ALA A 94 10.68 12.20 -8.05
CA ALA A 94 11.48 11.14 -8.67
C ALA A 94 11.04 10.86 -10.13
N GLU A 95 9.72 10.81 -10.39
CA GLU A 95 9.19 10.63 -11.75
C GLU A 95 9.52 11.80 -12.67
N THR A 96 9.49 13.03 -12.15
CA THR A 96 9.84 14.23 -12.93
C THR A 96 11.31 14.23 -13.31
N LEU A 97 12.21 13.94 -12.36
CA LEU A 97 13.65 13.85 -12.61
C LEU A 97 13.96 12.73 -13.61
N PHE A 98 13.36 11.55 -13.41
CA PHE A 98 13.55 10.43 -14.32
C PHE A 98 13.09 10.79 -15.75
N ARG A 99 11.91 11.41 -15.90
CA ARG A 99 11.40 11.85 -17.20
C ARG A 99 12.31 12.88 -17.83
N GLN A 100 12.79 13.86 -17.07
CA GLN A 100 13.72 14.87 -17.56
C GLN A 100 14.97 14.20 -18.15
N TRP A 101 15.63 13.32 -17.41
CA TRP A 101 16.88 12.70 -17.84
C TRP A 101 16.69 11.69 -18.99
N PHE A 102 15.71 10.80 -18.88
CA PHE A 102 15.57 9.63 -19.78
C PHE A 102 14.57 9.81 -20.91
N VAL A 103 13.85 10.92 -20.96
CA VAL A 103 12.86 11.20 -22.02
C VAL A 103 13.10 12.53 -22.70
N GLU A 104 13.38 13.60 -21.91
CA GLU A 104 13.48 14.97 -22.45
C GLU A 104 14.93 15.34 -22.80
N GLU A 105 15.91 14.95 -22.00
CA GLU A 105 17.33 15.31 -22.12
C GLU A 105 18.22 14.10 -22.46
N THR A 106 17.67 13.08 -23.09
CA THR A 106 18.36 11.84 -23.45
C THR A 106 19.65 12.09 -24.24
N GLN A 107 20.75 11.50 -23.81
CA GLN A 107 22.04 11.59 -24.52
C GLN A 107 22.10 10.50 -25.63
N LYS A 108 22.69 10.84 -26.77
CA LYS A 108 22.75 9.93 -27.94
C LYS A 108 23.77 8.81 -27.81
N ASP A 109 24.68 8.93 -26.85
CA ASP A 109 25.77 8.00 -26.60
C ASP A 109 25.47 7.00 -25.48
N TRP A 110 24.29 7.11 -24.86
CA TRP A 110 23.86 6.12 -23.85
C TRP A 110 23.59 4.76 -24.49
N GLU A 111 24.05 3.70 -23.82
CA GLU A 111 23.84 2.33 -24.25
C GLU A 111 22.38 1.92 -24.06
N GLU A 112 21.82 1.20 -25.03
CA GLU A 112 20.50 0.54 -24.88
C GLU A 112 20.68 -0.91 -24.46
N ARG A 113 19.98 -1.33 -23.40
CA ARG A 113 19.89 -2.73 -22.98
C ARG A 113 18.45 -3.13 -22.69
N PRO A 114 18.08 -4.42 -22.86
CA PRO A 114 16.82 -4.95 -22.38
C PRO A 114 16.66 -4.82 -20.87
N LEU A 115 15.44 -4.54 -20.41
CA LEU A 115 15.09 -4.48 -18.99
C LEU A 115 15.45 -5.79 -18.26
N SER A 116 15.30 -6.93 -18.93
CA SER A 116 15.71 -8.25 -18.43
C SER A 116 17.21 -8.39 -18.19
N LYS A 117 18.05 -7.50 -18.75
CA LYS A 117 19.50 -7.52 -18.61
C LYS A 117 20.01 -6.59 -17.52
N ILE A 118 19.22 -5.62 -17.09
CA ILE A 118 19.59 -4.71 -16.00
C ILE A 118 19.13 -5.18 -14.63
N ALA A 119 18.14 -6.10 -14.58
CA ALA A 119 17.61 -6.63 -13.34
C ALA A 119 17.20 -8.10 -13.46
N VAL A 120 17.21 -8.77 -12.31
CA VAL A 120 16.74 -10.16 -12.15
C VAL A 120 15.28 -10.12 -11.73
N PHE A 121 14.43 -10.79 -12.49
CA PHE A 121 13.00 -10.96 -12.21
C PHE A 121 12.77 -12.36 -11.62
N LEU A 122 12.89 -12.49 -10.31
CA LEU A 122 12.67 -13.75 -9.60
C LEU A 122 11.18 -14.01 -9.45
N ASN A 123 10.68 -15.04 -10.13
CA ASN A 123 9.30 -15.48 -9.98
C ASN A 123 9.08 -16.15 -8.61
N GLY A 124 7.98 -15.85 -7.93
CA GLY A 124 7.66 -16.42 -6.64
C GLY A 124 7.21 -17.87 -6.69
N LEU A 125 6.76 -18.39 -5.56
CA LEU A 125 6.36 -19.77 -5.34
C LEU A 125 4.87 -19.99 -5.53
N ALA A 126 4.50 -21.21 -5.93
CA ALA A 126 3.15 -21.74 -5.80
C ALA A 126 2.90 -22.04 -4.30
N CYS A 127 2.61 -20.99 -3.51
CA CYS A 127 2.64 -21.03 -2.05
C CYS A 127 1.69 -22.09 -1.46
N GLN A 128 0.65 -22.51 -2.17
CA GLN A 128 -0.21 -23.63 -1.76
C GLN A 128 0.53 -24.97 -1.61
N LYS A 129 1.75 -25.09 -2.17
CA LYS A 129 2.63 -26.27 -2.02
C LYS A 129 3.54 -26.18 -0.81
N TYR A 130 3.51 -25.05 -0.13
CA TYR A 130 4.36 -24.73 1.02
C TYR A 130 3.50 -24.32 2.23
N PRO A 131 2.53 -25.19 2.68
CA PRO A 131 1.69 -24.84 3.82
C PRO A 131 2.54 -24.69 5.09
N PRO A 132 2.13 -23.86 6.05
CA PRO A 132 2.81 -23.76 7.32
C PRO A 132 2.73 -25.09 8.07
N GLY A 133 3.84 -25.50 8.68
CA GLY A 133 3.89 -26.68 9.54
C GLY A 133 3.35 -26.43 10.94
N ASP A 134 3.51 -25.21 11.43
CA ASP A 134 3.05 -24.72 12.72
C ASP A 134 2.83 -23.20 12.70
N ASP A 135 2.33 -22.66 13.81
CA ASP A 135 2.05 -21.21 13.94
C ASP A 135 3.30 -20.35 14.14
N LEU A 136 4.43 -20.93 14.53
CA LEU A 136 5.67 -20.20 14.81
C LEU A 136 6.49 -19.96 13.54
N ASN A 137 6.44 -20.92 12.60
CA ASN A 137 7.23 -20.91 11.37
C ASN A 137 6.37 -20.60 10.14
N LYS A 138 5.51 -19.57 10.24
CA LYS A 138 4.67 -19.12 9.13
C LYS A 138 4.90 -17.64 8.81
N LEU A 139 4.72 -17.30 7.55
CA LEU A 139 4.70 -15.95 7.04
C LEU A 139 3.48 -15.76 6.13
N PRO A 140 2.90 -14.56 6.08
CA PRO A 140 1.84 -14.27 5.14
C PRO A 140 2.35 -14.37 3.70
N VAL A 141 1.44 -14.73 2.78
CA VAL A 141 1.74 -14.85 1.35
C VAL A 141 1.46 -13.52 0.66
N LEU A 142 2.48 -12.93 0.04
CA LEU A 142 2.32 -11.75 -0.78
C LEU A 142 1.77 -12.13 -2.15
N LYS A 143 0.49 -11.87 -2.40
CA LYS A 143 -0.18 -11.95 -3.70
C LYS A 143 -0.45 -10.56 -4.25
N ILE A 144 -1.07 -10.47 -5.42
CA ILE A 144 -1.44 -9.19 -6.06
C ILE A 144 -2.38 -8.37 -5.16
N LYS A 145 -3.32 -9.02 -4.47
CA LYS A 145 -4.22 -8.36 -3.51
C LYS A 145 -3.44 -7.72 -2.38
N GLU A 146 -2.56 -8.48 -1.73
CA GLU A 146 -1.74 -8.00 -0.62
C GLU A 146 -0.73 -6.92 -1.06
N LEU A 147 -0.20 -7.02 -2.29
CA LEU A 147 0.65 -5.97 -2.86
C LEU A 147 -0.12 -4.65 -3.03
N SER A 148 -1.41 -4.72 -3.36
CA SER A 148 -2.28 -3.55 -3.52
C SER A 148 -2.76 -2.96 -2.19
N SER A 149 -3.26 -3.80 -1.28
CA SER A 149 -4.02 -3.38 -0.09
C SER A 149 -3.38 -3.74 1.25
N GLY A 150 -2.17 -4.34 1.25
CA GLY A 150 -1.52 -4.82 2.47
C GLY A 150 -1.97 -6.22 2.89
N ILE A 151 -1.28 -6.76 3.90
CA ILE A 151 -1.62 -8.03 4.55
C ILE A 151 -2.85 -7.80 5.45
N SER A 152 -3.72 -8.80 5.53
CA SER A 152 -4.93 -8.79 6.37
C SER A 152 -5.16 -10.17 6.97
N ASP A 153 -6.12 -10.28 7.89
CA ASP A 153 -6.52 -11.57 8.51
C ASP A 153 -7.01 -12.59 7.46
N ALA A 154 -7.47 -12.12 6.30
CA ALA A 154 -7.89 -12.96 5.17
C ALA A 154 -6.74 -13.34 4.24
N SER A 155 -5.49 -12.99 4.55
CA SER A 155 -4.32 -13.36 3.73
C SER A 155 -3.93 -14.82 3.99
N ASP A 156 -3.47 -15.50 2.93
CA ASP A 156 -2.97 -16.86 3.07
C ASP A 156 -1.62 -16.89 3.78
N TRP A 157 -1.30 -18.04 4.35
CA TRP A 157 -0.05 -18.29 5.05
C TRP A 157 0.75 -19.40 4.36
N ALA A 158 2.06 -19.29 4.41
CA ALA A 158 3.01 -20.31 3.97
C ALA A 158 4.08 -20.53 5.04
N THR A 159 4.83 -21.64 4.94
CA THR A 159 5.97 -21.84 5.82
C THR A 159 7.04 -20.76 5.59
N SER A 160 7.68 -20.31 6.67
CA SER A 160 8.87 -19.44 6.59
C SER A 160 10.14 -20.19 6.17
N GLU A 161 10.12 -21.53 6.16
CA GLU A 161 11.24 -22.40 5.80
C GLU A 161 11.38 -22.60 4.29
N VAL A 162 11.26 -21.51 3.54
CA VAL A 162 11.54 -21.47 2.09
C VAL A 162 12.93 -20.89 1.85
N ASP A 163 13.47 -21.07 0.63
CA ASP A 163 14.73 -20.42 0.25
C ASP A 163 14.62 -18.89 0.48
N PRO A 164 15.57 -18.26 1.20
CA PRO A 164 15.53 -16.83 1.57
C PRO A 164 15.28 -15.87 0.40
N LYS A 165 15.63 -16.25 -0.82
CA LYS A 165 15.35 -15.42 -2.02
C LYS A 165 13.86 -15.17 -2.24
N TYR A 166 12.97 -16.08 -1.78
CA TYR A 166 11.51 -15.95 -1.88
C TYR A 166 10.89 -15.19 -0.71
N ILE A 167 11.68 -14.84 0.29
CA ILE A 167 11.24 -13.96 1.37
C ILE A 167 11.30 -12.50 0.87
N VAL A 168 10.23 -11.78 1.07
CA VAL A 168 10.10 -10.36 0.76
C VAL A 168 10.18 -9.57 2.04
N ASP A 169 11.06 -8.58 2.07
CA ASP A 169 11.22 -7.61 3.14
C ASP A 169 10.78 -6.20 2.69
N ALA A 170 10.45 -5.34 3.65
CA ALA A 170 10.12 -3.95 3.35
C ALA A 170 11.31 -3.24 2.68
N GLY A 171 11.06 -2.64 1.51
CA GLY A 171 12.07 -2.04 0.64
C GLY A 171 12.40 -2.87 -0.60
N ASP A 172 11.87 -4.10 -0.73
CA ASP A 172 12.00 -4.89 -1.96
C ASP A 172 11.11 -4.35 -3.07
N VAL A 173 11.61 -4.38 -4.30
CA VAL A 173 10.83 -4.02 -5.49
C VAL A 173 10.06 -5.25 -5.97
N ILE A 174 8.74 -5.11 -6.04
CA ILE A 174 7.82 -6.17 -6.44
C ILE A 174 7.07 -5.74 -7.69
N PHE A 175 7.02 -6.66 -8.66
CA PHE A 175 6.32 -6.47 -9.91
C PHE A 175 5.24 -7.57 -10.07
N ALA A 176 3.97 -7.18 -10.05
CA ALA A 176 2.85 -8.04 -10.41
C ALA A 176 2.74 -8.13 -11.94
N TRP A 177 2.99 -9.31 -12.49
CA TRP A 177 3.11 -9.54 -13.94
C TRP A 177 1.86 -10.17 -14.56
N SER A 178 0.83 -10.44 -13.78
CA SER A 178 -0.43 -11.03 -14.24
C SER A 178 -1.64 -10.35 -13.60
N ALA A 179 -2.80 -10.47 -14.21
CA ALA A 179 -4.08 -9.89 -13.80
C ALA A 179 -3.99 -8.34 -13.68
N SER A 180 -3.73 -7.81 -12.49
CA SER A 180 -3.55 -6.37 -12.27
C SER A 180 -2.06 -6.06 -12.19
N LEU A 181 -1.47 -5.65 -13.31
CA LEU A 181 -0.04 -5.31 -13.38
C LEU A 181 0.25 -4.06 -12.55
N MET A 182 1.25 -4.15 -11.70
CA MET A 182 1.73 -3.01 -10.90
C MET A 182 3.18 -3.21 -10.47
N VAL A 183 3.88 -2.11 -10.24
CA VAL A 183 5.23 -2.10 -9.67
C VAL A 183 5.21 -1.29 -8.40
N LYS A 184 5.63 -1.88 -7.30
CA LYS A 184 5.69 -1.24 -5.99
C LYS A 184 6.99 -1.59 -5.26
N VAL A 185 7.45 -0.67 -4.42
CA VAL A 185 8.34 -1.01 -3.33
C VAL A 185 7.48 -1.54 -2.20
N TRP A 186 7.75 -2.77 -1.75
CA TRP A 186 7.02 -3.35 -0.64
C TRP A 186 7.32 -2.59 0.65
N ASP A 187 6.31 -2.16 1.32
CA ASP A 187 6.37 -1.44 2.59
C ASP A 187 5.83 -2.28 3.75
N GLY A 188 5.34 -3.49 3.43
CA GLY A 188 4.70 -4.44 4.32
C GLY A 188 5.65 -5.17 5.26
N GLU A 189 5.07 -6.04 6.08
CA GLU A 189 5.80 -7.01 6.89
C GLU A 189 6.47 -8.07 6.02
N LYS A 190 7.36 -8.84 6.65
CA LYS A 190 8.03 -9.96 5.98
C LYS A 190 7.01 -11.00 5.50
N CYS A 191 7.12 -11.43 4.25
CA CYS A 191 6.16 -12.33 3.61
C CYS A 191 6.82 -13.26 2.59
N VAL A 192 6.08 -14.28 2.13
CA VAL A 192 6.53 -15.22 1.08
C VAL A 192 5.99 -14.75 -0.27
N LEU A 193 6.87 -14.66 -1.26
CA LEU A 193 6.56 -14.22 -2.62
C LEU A 193 5.71 -15.25 -3.37
N ASN A 194 4.53 -14.85 -3.85
CA ASN A 194 3.64 -15.70 -4.64
C ASN A 194 4.04 -15.76 -6.13
N GLN A 195 3.72 -16.86 -6.81
CA GLN A 195 4.06 -17.15 -8.20
C GLN A 195 3.60 -16.11 -9.24
N HIS A 196 2.67 -15.24 -8.91
CA HIS A 196 2.16 -14.19 -9.81
C HIS A 196 2.90 -12.84 -9.65
N LEU A 197 3.95 -12.84 -8.86
CA LEU A 197 4.80 -11.69 -8.59
C LEU A 197 6.25 -12.00 -8.91
N PHE A 198 6.97 -10.97 -9.37
CA PHE A 198 8.43 -10.97 -9.41
C PHE A 198 8.98 -10.15 -8.24
N LYS A 199 10.01 -10.65 -7.58
CA LYS A 199 10.96 -9.84 -6.81
C LYS A 199 12.03 -9.37 -7.76
N VAL A 200 12.18 -8.04 -7.90
CA VAL A 200 13.12 -7.44 -8.86
C VAL A 200 14.35 -6.96 -8.11
N THR A 201 15.52 -7.42 -8.55
CA THR A 201 16.81 -7.08 -7.94
C THR A 201 17.85 -6.83 -9.02
N SER A 202 18.91 -6.09 -8.70
CA SER A 202 20.08 -5.95 -9.56
C SER A 202 21.35 -5.96 -8.71
N ALA A 203 22.40 -6.55 -9.21
CA ALA A 203 23.74 -6.46 -8.63
C ALA A 203 24.57 -5.34 -9.28
N GLU A 204 24.18 -4.90 -10.48
CA GLU A 204 24.90 -3.90 -11.28
C GLU A 204 24.31 -2.49 -11.12
N PHE A 205 22.99 -2.39 -11.01
CA PHE A 205 22.28 -1.10 -11.03
C PHE A 205 21.62 -0.77 -9.69
N PRO A 206 21.56 0.51 -9.31
CA PRO A 206 20.92 0.96 -8.08
C PRO A 206 19.39 0.72 -8.14
N LYS A 207 18.77 0.56 -6.96
CA LYS A 207 17.36 0.21 -6.82
C LYS A 207 16.43 1.17 -7.54
N TRP A 208 16.67 2.47 -7.41
CA TRP A 208 15.85 3.49 -8.05
C TRP A 208 15.81 3.33 -9.58
N PHE A 209 16.93 2.91 -10.19
CA PHE A 209 17.06 2.82 -11.64
C PHE A 209 16.14 1.75 -12.23
N TYR A 210 16.27 0.49 -11.77
CA TYR A 210 15.41 -0.58 -12.28
C TYR A 210 13.94 -0.42 -11.85
N LEU A 211 13.67 0.18 -10.67
CA LEU A 211 12.32 0.53 -10.24
C LEU A 211 11.65 1.50 -11.21
N MET A 212 12.34 2.59 -11.55
CA MET A 212 11.79 3.62 -12.43
C MET A 212 11.60 3.11 -13.87
N TRP A 213 12.51 2.28 -14.37
CA TRP A 213 12.35 1.64 -15.68
C TRP A 213 11.18 0.65 -15.70
N CYS A 214 10.99 -0.16 -14.65
CA CYS A 214 9.80 -1.00 -14.53
C CYS A 214 8.51 -0.16 -14.55
N LYS A 215 8.47 0.97 -13.83
CA LYS A 215 7.34 1.90 -13.83
C LYS A 215 7.13 2.55 -15.21
N ARG A 216 8.21 2.92 -15.89
CA ARG A 216 8.17 3.56 -17.22
C ARG A 216 7.52 2.67 -18.28
N HIS A 217 7.86 1.37 -18.28
CA HIS A 217 7.28 0.40 -19.21
C HIS A 217 5.93 -0.17 -18.75
N LEU A 218 5.46 0.14 -17.55
CA LEU A 218 4.26 -0.46 -16.98
C LEU A 218 3.01 -0.24 -17.85
N ALA A 219 2.82 0.96 -18.42
CA ALA A 219 1.68 1.26 -19.28
C ALA A 219 1.69 0.42 -20.57
N GLU A 220 2.86 0.19 -21.16
CA GLU A 220 3.06 -0.67 -22.31
C GLU A 220 2.75 -2.14 -21.96
N PHE A 221 3.29 -2.63 -20.83
CA PHE A 221 3.01 -3.99 -20.33
C PHE A 221 1.50 -4.21 -20.07
N ILE A 222 0.79 -3.21 -19.53
CA ILE A 222 -0.66 -3.27 -19.36
C ILE A 222 -1.35 -3.42 -20.72
N SER A 223 -0.92 -2.65 -21.73
CA SER A 223 -1.47 -2.72 -23.09
C SER A 223 -1.21 -4.10 -23.73
N ILE A 224 0.02 -4.61 -23.63
CA ILE A 224 0.38 -5.95 -24.14
C ILE A 224 -0.46 -7.03 -23.43
N SER A 225 -0.54 -6.96 -22.10
CA SER A 225 -1.35 -7.90 -21.30
C SER A 225 -2.81 -7.91 -21.72
N ALA A 226 -3.39 -6.74 -21.98
CA ALA A 226 -4.78 -6.61 -22.45
C ALA A 226 -4.98 -7.23 -23.83
N SER A 227 -3.99 -7.14 -24.72
CA SER A 227 -4.07 -7.69 -26.08
C SER A 227 -4.00 -9.23 -26.13
N HIS A 228 -3.41 -9.85 -25.11
CA HIS A 228 -3.27 -11.31 -24.98
C HIS A 228 -4.38 -11.95 -24.13
N ALA A 229 -5.32 -11.16 -23.59
CA ALA A 229 -6.31 -11.64 -22.64
C ALA A 229 -7.46 -12.43 -23.32
N THR A 230 -7.33 -13.76 -23.32
CA THR A 230 -8.50 -14.65 -23.47
C THR A 230 -9.12 -15.02 -22.11
N THR A 231 -8.35 -14.97 -21.02
CA THR A 231 -8.81 -15.30 -19.65
C THR A 231 -8.15 -14.47 -18.57
N MET A 232 -6.82 -14.37 -18.55
CA MET A 232 -6.05 -13.56 -17.59
C MET A 232 -4.89 -12.92 -18.32
N GLY A 233 -4.91 -11.60 -18.43
CA GLY A 233 -3.80 -10.85 -19.02
C GLY A 233 -2.50 -11.06 -18.23
N HIS A 234 -1.41 -11.28 -18.92
CA HIS A 234 -0.08 -11.40 -18.33
C HIS A 234 1.01 -10.99 -19.33
N ILE A 235 2.17 -10.62 -18.82
CA ILE A 235 3.36 -10.41 -19.65
C ILE A 235 4.22 -11.67 -19.68
N LYS A 236 4.93 -11.84 -20.78
CA LYS A 236 5.90 -12.92 -20.96
C LYS A 236 7.31 -12.40 -20.70
N ARG A 237 8.27 -13.30 -20.53
CA ARG A 237 9.68 -12.89 -20.38
C ARG A 237 10.20 -12.15 -21.61
N GLY A 238 9.74 -12.49 -22.82
CA GLY A 238 10.09 -11.76 -24.05
C GLY A 238 9.70 -10.29 -24.00
N ASP A 239 8.60 -9.94 -23.37
CA ASP A 239 8.17 -8.53 -23.24
C ASP A 239 9.17 -7.72 -22.40
N LEU A 240 9.86 -8.36 -21.43
CA LEU A 240 10.97 -7.74 -20.69
C LEU A 240 12.25 -7.60 -21.51
N ASP A 241 12.45 -8.49 -22.51
CA ASP A 241 13.58 -8.42 -23.43
C ASP A 241 13.35 -7.33 -24.50
N ASP A 242 12.11 -7.05 -24.87
CA ASP A 242 11.73 -6.01 -25.82
C ASP A 242 11.70 -4.61 -25.19
N ALA A 243 11.56 -4.52 -23.87
CA ALA A 243 11.55 -3.27 -23.12
C ALA A 243 12.97 -2.70 -22.97
N LEU A 244 13.32 -1.70 -23.78
CA LEU A 244 14.66 -1.13 -23.80
C LEU A 244 14.84 -0.06 -22.72
N VAL A 245 16.02 -0.03 -22.14
CA VAL A 245 16.48 0.82 -21.05
C VAL A 245 17.72 1.56 -21.50
N LEU A 246 17.77 2.85 -21.29
CA LEU A 246 18.93 3.69 -21.57
C LEU A 246 19.86 3.72 -20.34
N ILE A 247 21.13 3.45 -20.57
CA ILE A 247 22.15 3.37 -19.52
C ILE A 247 23.09 4.55 -19.65
N PRO A 248 23.07 5.49 -18.68
CA PRO A 248 24.01 6.61 -18.63
C PRO A 248 25.45 6.11 -18.41
N SER A 249 26.42 6.98 -18.64
CA SER A 249 27.79 6.73 -18.18
C SER A 249 27.84 6.54 -16.66
N GLU A 250 28.90 5.88 -16.18
CA GLU A 250 29.08 5.62 -14.75
C GLU A 250 29.05 6.90 -13.91
N GLY A 251 29.67 7.98 -14.41
CA GLY A 251 29.67 9.27 -13.71
C GLY A 251 28.30 9.94 -13.65
N GLU A 252 27.49 9.84 -14.72
CA GLU A 252 26.13 10.35 -14.72
C GLU A 252 25.23 9.51 -13.82
N MET A 253 25.35 8.18 -13.88
CA MET A 253 24.61 7.27 -13.00
C MET A 253 24.89 7.57 -11.52
N GLN A 254 26.15 7.83 -11.18
CA GLN A 254 26.54 8.22 -9.82
C GLN A 254 25.88 9.55 -9.41
N ALA A 255 25.96 10.58 -10.25
CA ALA A 255 25.34 11.88 -9.98
C ALA A 255 23.82 11.79 -9.83
N MET A 256 23.14 11.01 -10.68
CA MET A 256 21.70 10.74 -10.59
C MET A 256 21.36 9.99 -9.30
N SER A 257 22.18 9.01 -8.90
CA SER A 257 21.98 8.21 -7.69
C SER A 257 22.09 9.06 -6.42
N GLU A 258 23.01 10.03 -6.37
CA GLU A 258 23.13 10.97 -5.25
C GLU A 258 21.83 11.76 -4.98
N ILE A 259 20.98 11.91 -6.00
CA ILE A 259 19.68 12.59 -5.90
C ILE A 259 18.56 11.58 -5.66
N MET A 260 18.53 10.48 -6.41
CA MET A 260 17.39 9.54 -6.43
C MET A 260 17.36 8.59 -5.23
N GLU A 261 18.50 8.13 -4.75
CA GLU A 261 18.56 7.23 -3.60
C GLU A 261 17.99 7.85 -2.33
N PRO A 262 18.34 9.10 -1.94
CA PRO A 262 17.72 9.74 -0.79
C PRO A 262 16.20 9.93 -0.90
N LEU A 263 15.68 10.17 -2.12
CA LEU A 263 14.24 10.26 -2.36
C LEU A 263 13.56 8.93 -2.11
N LEU A 264 14.10 7.85 -2.67
CA LEU A 264 13.57 6.50 -2.50
C LEU A 264 13.66 6.01 -1.04
N ASP A 265 14.80 6.22 -0.40
CA ASP A 265 15.01 5.85 1.00
C ASP A 265 14.04 6.59 1.93
N LYS A 266 13.80 7.88 1.64
CA LYS A 266 12.81 8.67 2.38
C LYS A 266 11.40 8.15 2.18
N GLN A 267 11.03 7.76 0.95
CA GLN A 267 9.72 7.14 0.66
C GLN A 267 9.53 5.85 1.47
N ILE A 268 10.53 4.97 1.48
CA ILE A 268 10.50 3.71 2.23
C ILE A 268 10.38 3.97 3.74
N ALA A 269 11.14 4.95 4.26
CA ALA A 269 11.08 5.32 5.68
C ALA A 269 9.71 5.88 6.07
N ILE A 270 9.13 6.74 5.23
CA ILE A 270 7.78 7.30 5.43
C ILE A 270 6.73 6.17 5.40
N ALA A 271 6.79 5.27 4.45
CA ALA A 271 5.83 4.15 4.36
C ALA A 271 5.86 3.27 5.62
N LYS A 272 7.05 2.97 6.16
CA LYS A 272 7.20 2.25 7.43
C LYS A 272 6.61 3.04 8.61
N GLN A 273 6.79 4.37 8.62
CA GLN A 273 6.25 5.24 9.67
C GLN A 273 4.72 5.28 9.63
N ILE A 274 4.12 5.38 8.45
CA ILE A 274 2.66 5.32 8.26
C ILE A 274 2.10 4.04 8.90
N ARG A 275 2.64 2.88 8.54
CA ARG A 275 2.18 1.60 9.10
C ARG A 275 2.29 1.52 10.62
N THR A 276 3.37 2.06 11.17
CA THR A 276 3.54 2.09 12.62
C THR A 276 2.45 2.95 13.26
N LEU A 277 2.13 4.09 12.67
CA LEU A 277 1.08 4.99 13.18
C LEU A 277 -0.32 4.39 13.01
N GLU A 278 -0.61 3.75 11.88
CA GLU A 278 -1.86 3.02 11.65
C GLU A 278 -2.06 1.93 12.70
N LYS A 279 -1.02 1.13 12.95
CA LYS A 279 -1.08 0.10 14.00
C LYS A 279 -1.30 0.69 15.38
N ILE A 280 -0.60 1.77 15.74
CA ILE A 280 -0.79 2.45 17.02
C ILE A 280 -2.23 2.96 17.15
N ARG A 281 -2.77 3.60 16.11
CA ARG A 281 -4.15 4.07 16.08
C ARG A 281 -5.14 2.93 16.26
N ASP A 282 -4.98 1.86 15.49
CA ASP A 282 -5.90 0.70 15.50
C ASP A 282 -5.84 -0.06 16.84
N ASP A 283 -4.66 -0.14 17.48
CA ASP A 283 -4.49 -0.73 18.81
C ASP A 283 -5.07 0.17 19.94
N LEU A 284 -4.99 1.50 19.77
CA LEU A 284 -5.49 2.46 20.76
C LEU A 284 -7.00 2.69 20.66
N LEU A 285 -7.56 2.69 19.46
CA LEU A 285 -8.97 2.99 19.22
C LEU A 285 -9.92 2.18 20.13
N PRO A 286 -9.90 0.85 20.17
CA PRO A 286 -10.82 0.08 21.02
C PRO A 286 -10.57 0.32 22.51
N LYS A 287 -9.32 0.55 22.93
CA LYS A 287 -8.97 0.78 24.34
C LYS A 287 -9.44 2.13 24.86
N LEU A 288 -9.36 3.17 24.02
CA LEU A 288 -9.87 4.49 24.34
C LEU A 288 -11.41 4.51 24.35
N MET A 289 -12.03 3.83 23.38
CA MET A 289 -13.50 3.77 23.29
C MET A 289 -14.11 2.94 24.43
N SER A 290 -13.43 1.90 24.91
CA SER A 290 -13.88 1.10 26.07
C SER A 290 -13.56 1.73 27.43
N GLY A 291 -12.70 2.74 27.48
CA GLY A 291 -12.19 3.32 28.74
C GLY A 291 -11.14 2.47 29.44
N GLU A 292 -10.60 1.44 28.78
CA GLU A 292 -9.43 0.65 29.26
C GLU A 292 -8.19 1.54 29.40
N VAL A 293 -8.00 2.45 28.44
CA VAL A 293 -7.00 3.51 28.50
C VAL A 293 -7.72 4.84 28.63
N ARG A 294 -7.26 5.69 29.54
CA ARG A 294 -7.80 7.02 29.76
C ARG A 294 -6.81 8.09 29.33
N VAL A 295 -7.34 9.22 28.90
CA VAL A 295 -6.59 10.42 28.53
C VAL A 295 -6.73 11.42 29.67
N ASP A 296 -5.64 12.04 30.08
CA ASP A 296 -5.67 13.19 30.99
C ASP A 296 -6.19 14.41 30.21
N TYR A 297 -7.16 15.15 30.79
CA TYR A 297 -7.82 16.30 30.15
C TYR A 297 -8.14 17.42 31.11
#